data_50afeb4e48178ba08f4b30c0769449e2
#
_entry.id   50afeb4e48178ba08f4b30c0769449e2
#
_cell.length_a   1.000
_cell.length_b   1.000
_cell.length_c   1.000
_cell.angle_alpha   90.00
_cell.angle_beta   90.00
_cell.angle_gamma   90.00
#
_symmetry.space_group_name_H-M   'P 1'
#
loop_
_entity.id
_entity.type
_entity.pdbx_description
1 polymer ?
#
loop_
_entity_poly.entity_id
_entity_poly.type
_entity_poly.pdbx_seq_one_letter_code
_entity_poly.pdbx_strand_id
1 'polypeptide(L)'
;MDKNFENGCVLIVGGSGGIGSLCAKEFANSGAEVAITYFKNEQAAIDLANDINADVKIYQLDNSNSKSVEETFTKVAKDYGRINTLVNAAGFDIPQKFIGEIDIDLWKGVIDADINGFFNLIKSGLPYLRESKGSIVFISSAGLFKYPPGDILSVAPKATIEHVLKGIAKEEGANGVRANSIALGIIETGIFHRLREEENTFFD
;
A
#
# COMPACT_ATOMS: atom_id res chain seq x y z
N MET A 1 19.70 0.67 20.74
CA MET A 1 18.61 0.32 19.83
C MET A 1 19.25 -0.36 18.63
N ASP A 2 18.95 -1.62 18.39
CA ASP A 2 19.41 -2.28 17.18
C ASP A 2 18.84 -1.53 15.98
N LYS A 3 19.72 -1.01 15.14
CA LYS A 3 19.31 -0.32 13.91
C LYS A 3 18.83 -1.34 12.88
N ASN A 4 17.57 -1.75 13.01
CA ASN A 4 16.95 -2.70 12.09
C ASN A 4 16.79 -2.14 10.65
N PHE A 5 17.05 -0.85 10.45
CA PHE A 5 16.86 -0.13 9.19
C PHE A 5 18.09 0.71 8.84
N GLU A 6 19.28 0.06 8.75
CA GLU A 6 20.50 0.78 8.37
C GLU A 6 20.48 1.18 6.89
N ASN A 7 20.68 2.48 6.65
CA ASN A 7 20.87 3.11 5.33
C ASN A 7 19.73 2.90 4.34
N GLY A 8 18.73 3.76 4.36
CA GLY A 8 17.64 3.82 3.42
C GLY A 8 16.26 3.88 4.07
N CYS A 9 15.23 4.08 3.29
CA CYS A 9 13.90 4.36 3.80
C CYS A 9 12.91 3.20 3.64
N VAL A 10 11.83 3.31 4.39
CA VAL A 10 10.56 2.60 4.17
C VAL A 10 9.66 3.50 3.33
N LEU A 11 9.34 3.09 2.10
CA LEU A 11 8.37 3.77 1.25
C LEU A 11 6.98 3.20 1.49
N ILE A 12 6.06 4.04 1.99
CA ILE A 12 4.68 3.65 2.29
C ILE A 12 3.74 4.27 1.27
N VAL A 13 3.25 3.46 0.36
CA VAL A 13 2.27 3.87 -0.65
C VAL A 13 0.89 3.90 -0.01
N GLY A 14 0.20 5.05 -0.15
CA GLY A 14 -1.03 5.32 0.59
C GLY A 14 -0.78 5.68 2.07
N GLY A 15 0.40 6.25 2.36
CA GLY A 15 0.83 6.60 3.71
C GLY A 15 -0.06 7.62 4.42
N SER A 16 -0.79 8.46 3.69
CA SER A 16 -1.77 9.41 4.26
C SER A 16 -3.13 8.78 4.60
N GLY A 17 -3.34 7.49 4.26
CA GLY A 17 -4.57 6.76 4.60
C GLY A 17 -4.58 6.23 6.03
N GLY A 18 -5.72 5.68 6.48
CA GLY A 18 -5.88 5.21 7.86
C GLY A 18 -4.83 4.18 8.30
N ILE A 19 -4.63 3.10 7.53
CA ILE A 19 -3.65 2.06 7.84
C ILE A 19 -2.23 2.55 7.55
N GLY A 20 -2.03 3.22 6.41
CA GLY A 20 -0.73 3.73 6.00
C GLY A 20 -0.13 4.72 7.01
N SER A 21 -0.96 5.56 7.62
CA SER A 21 -0.52 6.54 8.63
C SER A 21 -0.03 5.87 9.91
N LEU A 22 -0.69 4.79 10.33
CA LEU A 22 -0.26 4.00 11.48
C LEU A 22 1.06 3.27 11.19
N CYS A 23 1.21 2.71 9.98
CA CYS A 23 2.48 2.13 9.53
C CYS A 23 3.60 3.18 9.56
N ALA A 24 3.36 4.39 9.03
CA ALA A 24 4.36 5.46 9.01
C ALA A 24 4.84 5.84 10.41
N LYS A 25 3.91 6.00 11.34
CA LYS A 25 4.23 6.29 12.75
C LYS A 25 5.05 5.18 13.39
N GLU A 26 4.66 3.93 13.19
CA GLU A 26 5.34 2.79 13.82
C GLU A 26 6.74 2.57 13.26
N PHE A 27 6.94 2.71 11.95
CA PHE A 27 8.27 2.64 11.34
C PHE A 27 9.17 3.79 11.82
N ALA A 28 8.65 5.01 11.89
CA ALA A 28 9.41 6.15 12.41
C ALA A 28 9.78 5.97 13.89
N ASN A 29 8.85 5.49 14.73
CA ASN A 29 9.10 5.16 16.13
C ASN A 29 10.16 4.05 16.29
N SER A 30 10.25 3.15 15.35
CA SER A 30 11.26 2.10 15.28
C SER A 30 12.62 2.58 14.74
N GLY A 31 12.73 3.87 14.41
CA GLY A 31 13.97 4.51 13.95
C GLY A 31 14.24 4.38 12.45
N ALA A 32 13.24 4.00 11.65
CA ALA A 32 13.34 3.99 10.20
C ALA A 32 13.20 5.42 9.62
N GLU A 33 13.91 5.69 8.53
CA GLU A 33 13.60 6.81 7.66
C GLU A 33 12.32 6.47 6.87
N VAL A 34 11.36 7.41 6.79
CA VAL A 34 10.04 7.14 6.23
C VAL A 34 9.72 8.09 5.09
N ALA A 35 9.35 7.52 3.95
CA ALA A 35 8.75 8.21 2.82
C ALA A 35 7.29 7.80 2.71
N ILE A 36 6.38 8.74 2.61
CA ILE A 36 4.95 8.44 2.41
C ILE A 36 4.43 9.00 1.10
N THR A 37 3.46 8.32 0.51
CA THR A 37 2.78 8.86 -0.66
C THR A 37 1.33 9.20 -0.37
N TYR A 38 0.82 10.18 -1.12
CA TYR A 38 -0.59 10.54 -1.19
C TYR A 38 -1.04 10.65 -2.65
N PHE A 39 -2.32 10.48 -2.92
CA PHE A 39 -2.87 10.67 -4.27
C PHE A 39 -3.49 12.07 -4.40
N LYS A 40 -4.56 12.35 -3.64
CA LYS A 40 -5.34 13.60 -3.75
C LYS A 40 -5.26 14.46 -2.50
N ASN A 41 -5.12 13.86 -1.33
CA ASN A 41 -5.17 14.56 -0.06
C ASN A 41 -3.75 14.89 0.43
N GLU A 42 -3.18 15.96 -0.11
CA GLU A 42 -1.87 16.47 0.27
C GLU A 42 -1.85 16.95 1.72
N GLN A 43 -2.92 17.63 2.16
CA GLN A 43 -2.98 18.16 3.52
C GLN A 43 -2.88 17.06 4.58
N ALA A 44 -3.56 15.92 4.38
CA ALA A 44 -3.44 14.80 5.31
C ALA A 44 -2.01 14.22 5.35
N ALA A 45 -1.27 14.26 4.24
CA ALA A 45 0.13 13.83 4.22
C ALA A 45 1.04 14.83 4.96
N ILE A 46 0.80 16.13 4.81
CA ILE A 46 1.52 17.20 5.53
C ILE A 46 1.26 17.09 7.03
N ASP A 47 -0.01 16.95 7.43
CA ASP A 47 -0.40 16.85 8.85
C ASP A 47 0.23 15.63 9.49
N LEU A 48 0.23 14.49 8.80
CA LEU A 48 0.90 13.27 9.28
C LEU A 48 2.41 13.45 9.41
N ALA A 49 3.06 14.06 8.43
CA ALA A 49 4.51 14.30 8.48
C ALA A 49 4.89 15.22 9.64
N ASN A 50 4.06 16.22 9.94
CA ASN A 50 4.26 17.13 11.09
C ASN A 50 4.00 16.45 12.44
N ASP A 51 3.10 15.46 12.49
CA ASP A 51 2.76 14.71 13.73
C ASP A 51 3.82 13.65 14.08
N ILE A 52 4.60 13.20 13.11
CA ILE A 52 5.68 12.24 13.31
C ILE A 52 6.95 13.02 13.74
N ASN A 53 7.49 12.66 14.90
CA ASN A 53 8.74 13.28 15.40
C ASN A 53 9.99 12.69 14.69
N ALA A 54 9.99 12.78 13.34
CA ALA A 54 11.08 12.34 12.47
C ALA A 54 10.99 13.08 11.13
N ASP A 55 12.08 13.06 10.34
CA ASP A 55 12.08 13.62 8.98
C ASP A 55 11.32 12.69 8.04
N VAL A 56 10.04 12.99 7.79
CA VAL A 56 9.17 12.26 6.87
C VAL A 56 8.95 13.09 5.60
N LYS A 57 9.36 12.56 4.45
CA LYS A 57 9.09 13.21 3.17
C LYS A 57 7.83 12.66 2.53
N ILE A 58 7.10 13.57 1.90
CA ILE A 58 5.81 13.27 1.25
C ILE A 58 5.96 13.36 -0.27
N TYR A 59 5.29 12.49 -1.01
CA TYR A 59 5.31 12.43 -2.48
C TYR A 59 3.91 12.23 -3.02
N GLN A 60 3.56 13.01 -4.04
CA GLN A 60 2.32 12.73 -4.78
C GLN A 60 2.53 11.53 -5.69
N LEU A 61 1.59 10.59 -5.69
CA LEU A 61 1.67 9.36 -6.47
C LEU A 61 0.30 8.93 -6.98
N ASP A 62 0.21 8.75 -8.28
CA ASP A 62 -0.88 8.02 -8.95
C ASP A 62 -0.35 6.64 -9.37
N ASN A 63 -0.80 5.59 -8.69
CA ASN A 63 -0.36 4.22 -8.98
C ASN A 63 -0.77 3.74 -10.37
N SER A 64 -1.89 4.21 -10.92
CA SER A 64 -2.35 3.84 -12.25
C SER A 64 -1.47 4.41 -13.36
N ASN A 65 -0.70 5.46 -13.06
CA ASN A 65 0.22 6.10 -13.99
C ASN A 65 1.66 5.60 -13.79
N SER A 66 2.12 4.70 -14.64
CA SER A 66 3.46 4.11 -14.56
C SER A 66 4.61 5.13 -14.54
N LYS A 67 4.45 6.26 -15.24
CA LYS A 67 5.44 7.34 -15.24
C LYS A 67 5.48 8.05 -13.89
N SER A 68 4.32 8.34 -13.29
CA SER A 68 4.23 8.90 -11.94
C SER A 68 4.94 7.99 -10.92
N VAL A 69 4.75 6.68 -11.05
CA VAL A 69 5.39 5.69 -10.19
C VAL A 69 6.92 5.72 -10.36
N GLU A 70 7.42 5.66 -11.58
CA GLU A 70 8.87 5.68 -11.89
C GLU A 70 9.54 6.96 -11.36
N GLU A 71 8.93 8.12 -11.60
CA GLU A 71 9.43 9.42 -11.11
C GLU A 71 9.46 9.45 -9.57
N THR A 72 8.44 8.89 -8.91
CA THR A 72 8.38 8.85 -7.44
C THR A 72 9.49 7.97 -6.87
N PHE A 73 9.69 6.76 -7.38
CA PHE A 73 10.79 5.91 -6.93
C PHE A 73 12.15 6.56 -7.13
N THR A 74 12.36 7.23 -8.26
CA THR A 74 13.59 7.97 -8.54
C THR A 74 13.82 9.11 -7.54
N LYS A 75 12.78 9.89 -7.20
CA LYS A 75 12.87 10.97 -6.21
C LYS A 75 13.17 10.42 -4.81
N VAL A 76 12.46 9.37 -4.39
CA VAL A 76 12.67 8.73 -3.09
C VAL A 76 14.09 8.18 -2.97
N ALA A 77 14.57 7.46 -3.99
CA ALA A 77 15.93 6.93 -3.98
C ALA A 77 17.00 8.05 -3.96
N LYS A 78 16.76 9.16 -4.65
CA LYS A 78 17.65 10.34 -4.59
C LYS A 78 17.67 10.96 -3.20
N ASP A 79 16.53 11.03 -2.53
CA ASP A 79 16.39 11.75 -1.26
C ASP A 79 16.91 10.94 -0.06
N TYR A 80 16.82 9.59 -0.12
CA TYR A 80 17.18 8.68 0.98
C TYR A 80 18.35 7.74 0.65
N GLY A 81 18.84 7.79 -0.59
CA GLY A 81 19.93 6.91 -1.05
C GLY A 81 19.49 5.47 -1.37
N ARG A 82 18.60 4.88 -0.57
CA ARG A 82 18.11 3.48 -0.75
C ARG A 82 16.66 3.35 -0.35
N ILE A 83 15.95 2.39 -0.97
CA ILE A 83 14.61 1.96 -0.58
C ILE A 83 14.72 0.55 -0.03
N ASN A 84 14.57 0.37 1.28
CA ASN A 84 14.72 -0.92 1.94
C ASN A 84 13.41 -1.70 2.00
N THR A 85 12.29 -0.99 2.12
CA THR A 85 10.98 -1.62 2.26
C THR A 85 9.95 -0.83 1.47
N LEU A 86 9.14 -1.55 0.71
CA LEU A 86 7.95 -1.04 0.05
C LEU A 86 6.72 -1.58 0.79
N VAL A 87 5.96 -0.68 1.42
CA VAL A 87 4.66 -1.02 2.01
C VAL A 87 3.56 -0.50 1.09
N ASN A 88 2.72 -1.38 0.55
CA ASN A 88 1.53 -0.95 -0.17
C ASN A 88 0.30 -1.03 0.73
N ALA A 89 -0.12 0.13 1.25
CA ALA A 89 -1.34 0.34 2.02
C ALA A 89 -2.38 1.17 1.25
N ALA A 90 -2.13 1.44 -0.04
CA ALA A 90 -3.10 2.08 -0.92
C ALA A 90 -4.14 1.07 -1.39
N GLY A 91 -5.36 1.57 -1.62
CA GLY A 91 -6.45 0.85 -2.24
C GLY A 91 -7.47 1.82 -2.78
N PHE A 92 -8.26 1.39 -3.75
CA PHE A 92 -9.35 2.18 -4.29
C PHE A 92 -10.44 2.35 -3.22
N ASP A 93 -11.05 3.53 -3.16
CA ASP A 93 -12.22 3.76 -2.30
C ASP A 93 -13.46 3.15 -2.95
N ILE A 94 -13.91 2.02 -2.41
CA ILE A 94 -14.95 1.17 -2.98
C ILE A 94 -16.24 1.21 -2.17
N PRO A 95 -17.41 1.18 -2.83
CA PRO A 95 -18.68 0.88 -2.16
C PRO A 95 -18.81 -0.64 -1.93
N GLN A 96 -19.60 -1.02 -0.95
CA GLN A 96 -20.05 -2.40 -0.74
C GLN A 96 -21.24 -2.70 -1.65
N LYS A 97 -21.07 -3.65 -2.59
CA LYS A 97 -22.12 -4.00 -3.57
C LYS A 97 -22.10 -5.48 -3.90
N PHE A 98 -23.29 -6.07 -4.05
CA PHE A 98 -23.40 -7.41 -4.62
C PHE A 98 -22.91 -7.42 -6.08
N ILE A 99 -22.37 -8.55 -6.51
CA ILE A 99 -21.74 -8.69 -7.85
C ILE A 99 -22.67 -8.23 -8.98
N GLY A 100 -23.97 -8.54 -8.91
CA GLY A 100 -24.96 -8.14 -9.91
C GLY A 100 -25.27 -6.65 -9.97
N GLU A 101 -24.83 -5.87 -8.99
CA GLU A 101 -25.08 -4.43 -8.86
C GLU A 101 -23.85 -3.58 -9.21
N ILE A 102 -22.73 -4.23 -9.50
CA ILE A 102 -21.47 -3.54 -9.80
C ILE A 102 -21.50 -3.04 -11.25
N ASP A 103 -21.28 -1.75 -11.39
CA ASP A 103 -21.07 -1.13 -12.69
C ASP A 103 -19.72 -1.57 -13.30
N ILE A 104 -19.71 -1.83 -14.61
CA ILE A 104 -18.52 -2.31 -15.32
C ILE A 104 -17.38 -1.29 -15.29
N ASP A 105 -17.68 0.00 -15.33
CA ASP A 105 -16.62 1.02 -15.30
C ASP A 105 -16.05 1.19 -13.89
N LEU A 106 -16.87 1.04 -12.84
CA LEU A 106 -16.37 0.93 -11.47
C LEU A 106 -15.44 -0.29 -11.32
N TRP A 107 -15.84 -1.46 -11.82
CA TRP A 107 -14.99 -2.66 -11.81
C TRP A 107 -13.63 -2.40 -12.50
N LYS A 108 -13.66 -1.85 -13.73
CA LYS A 108 -12.44 -1.53 -14.48
C LYS A 108 -11.55 -0.55 -13.72
N GLY A 109 -12.14 0.49 -13.10
CA GLY A 109 -11.41 1.47 -12.30
C GLY A 109 -10.68 0.84 -11.11
N VAL A 110 -11.34 -0.10 -10.42
CA VAL A 110 -10.73 -0.85 -9.30
C VAL A 110 -9.59 -1.73 -9.80
N ILE A 111 -9.80 -2.47 -10.90
CA ILE A 111 -8.74 -3.32 -11.48
C ILE A 111 -7.53 -2.48 -11.90
N ASP A 112 -7.76 -1.34 -12.52
CA ASP A 112 -6.68 -0.46 -12.99
C ASP A 112 -5.90 0.15 -11.81
N ALA A 113 -6.60 0.69 -10.82
CA ALA A 113 -5.96 1.31 -9.67
C ALA A 113 -5.24 0.29 -8.77
N ASP A 114 -5.87 -0.85 -8.46
CA ASP A 114 -5.34 -1.79 -7.48
C ASP A 114 -4.39 -2.80 -8.12
N ILE A 115 -4.78 -3.46 -9.22
CA ILE A 115 -3.96 -4.54 -9.82
C ILE A 115 -2.85 -3.95 -10.70
N ASN A 116 -3.24 -3.13 -11.70
CA ASN A 116 -2.26 -2.51 -12.59
C ASN A 116 -1.37 -1.54 -11.82
N GLY A 117 -1.98 -0.78 -10.88
CA GLY A 117 -1.26 0.11 -9.99
C GLY A 117 -0.24 -0.62 -9.13
N PHE A 118 -0.60 -1.76 -8.52
CA PHE A 118 0.36 -2.59 -7.78
C PHE A 118 1.49 -3.10 -8.68
N PHE A 119 1.16 -3.56 -9.89
CA PHE A 119 2.18 -4.04 -10.83
C PHE A 119 3.15 -2.92 -11.25
N ASN A 120 2.66 -1.70 -11.45
CA ASN A 120 3.51 -0.52 -11.71
C ASN A 120 4.49 -0.27 -10.56
N LEU A 121 4.02 -0.34 -9.30
CA LEU A 121 4.87 -0.22 -8.11
C LEU A 121 5.96 -1.27 -8.08
N ILE A 122 5.63 -2.53 -8.36
CA ILE A 122 6.59 -3.63 -8.37
C ILE A 122 7.61 -3.45 -9.49
N LYS A 123 7.14 -3.16 -10.70
CA LYS A 123 8.01 -2.95 -11.87
C LYS A 123 9.06 -1.87 -11.64
N SER A 124 8.64 -0.74 -11.04
CA SER A 124 9.53 0.39 -10.76
C SER A 124 10.38 0.18 -9.49
N GLY A 125 9.84 -0.53 -8.49
CA GLY A 125 10.51 -0.73 -7.20
C GLY A 125 11.55 -1.84 -7.17
N LEU A 126 11.38 -2.90 -7.98
CA LEU A 126 12.27 -4.07 -7.95
C LEU A 126 13.76 -3.75 -8.11
N PRO A 127 14.21 -2.85 -9.01
CA PRO A 127 15.62 -2.49 -9.12
C PRO A 127 16.22 -2.02 -7.78
N TYR A 128 15.51 -1.13 -7.08
CA TYR A 128 15.93 -0.59 -5.78
C TYR A 128 15.89 -1.63 -4.66
N LEU A 129 14.86 -2.49 -4.67
CA LEU A 129 14.71 -3.55 -3.68
C LEU A 129 15.74 -4.68 -3.87
N ARG A 130 16.18 -4.97 -5.09
CA ARG A 130 17.30 -5.88 -5.35
C ARG A 130 18.62 -5.34 -4.79
N GLU A 131 18.89 -4.05 -5.01
CA GLU A 131 20.09 -3.39 -4.50
C GLU A 131 20.13 -3.40 -2.97
N SER A 132 18.99 -3.20 -2.31
CA SER A 132 18.89 -3.20 -0.85
C SER A 132 18.71 -4.58 -0.23
N LYS A 133 18.43 -5.63 -1.02
CA LYS A 133 17.93 -6.93 -0.54
C LYS A 133 16.66 -6.74 0.32
N GLY A 134 15.80 -5.88 -0.14
CA GLY A 134 14.71 -5.31 0.60
C GLY A 134 13.47 -6.19 0.73
N SER A 135 12.39 -5.59 1.17
CA SER A 135 11.13 -6.30 1.37
C SER A 135 9.93 -5.55 0.80
N ILE A 136 8.92 -6.32 0.42
CA ILE A 136 7.61 -5.85 0.01
C ILE A 136 6.61 -6.34 1.04
N VAL A 137 5.76 -5.43 1.53
CA VAL A 137 4.64 -5.74 2.41
C VAL A 137 3.36 -5.19 1.78
N PHE A 138 2.39 -6.06 1.58
CA PHE A 138 1.09 -5.70 1.04
C PHE A 138 0.01 -5.82 2.11
N ILE A 139 -0.85 -4.81 2.21
CA ILE A 139 -2.02 -4.85 3.09
C ILE A 139 -3.17 -5.55 2.37
N SER A 140 -3.37 -6.79 2.75
CA SER A 140 -4.35 -7.71 2.20
C SER A 140 -5.63 -7.75 3.06
N SER A 141 -6.48 -8.78 2.90
CA SER A 141 -7.75 -8.91 3.59
C SER A 141 -8.01 -10.34 4.06
N ALA A 142 -8.53 -10.49 5.27
CA ALA A 142 -9.09 -11.76 5.76
C ALA A 142 -10.29 -12.24 4.93
N GLY A 143 -10.93 -11.35 4.17
CA GLY A 143 -11.97 -11.68 3.20
C GLY A 143 -11.56 -12.70 2.14
N LEU A 144 -10.25 -12.90 1.92
CA LEU A 144 -9.71 -13.96 1.05
C LEU A 144 -9.97 -15.36 1.60
N PHE A 145 -10.08 -15.50 2.91
CA PHE A 145 -10.27 -16.79 3.59
C PHE A 145 -11.74 -17.03 3.94
N LYS A 146 -12.46 -15.96 4.26
CA LYS A 146 -13.90 -15.99 4.51
C LYS A 146 -14.54 -14.81 3.82
N TYR A 147 -15.09 -15.06 2.64
CA TYR A 147 -15.66 -14.03 1.77
C TYR A 147 -16.85 -13.32 2.42
N PRO A 148 -16.78 -12.00 2.65
CA PRO A 148 -17.94 -11.22 3.09
C PRO A 148 -18.82 -10.87 1.89
N PRO A 149 -20.16 -11.02 2.00
CA PRO A 149 -21.07 -10.60 0.93
C PRO A 149 -20.88 -9.11 0.57
N GLY A 150 -20.90 -8.79 -0.72
CA GLY A 150 -20.74 -7.41 -1.20
C GLY A 150 -19.29 -6.91 -1.32
N ASP A 151 -18.27 -7.71 -0.98
CA ASP A 151 -16.87 -7.26 -0.90
C ASP A 151 -15.99 -7.67 -2.11
N ILE A 152 -16.60 -8.00 -3.26
CA ILE A 152 -15.82 -8.46 -4.42
C ILE A 152 -14.83 -7.43 -4.95
N LEU A 153 -15.17 -6.14 -4.86
CA LEU A 153 -14.30 -5.05 -5.30
C LEU A 153 -13.01 -4.94 -4.45
N SER A 154 -13.06 -5.41 -3.20
CA SER A 154 -11.89 -5.51 -2.33
C SER A 154 -11.16 -6.84 -2.50
N VAL A 155 -11.90 -7.94 -2.45
CA VAL A 155 -11.32 -9.30 -2.36
C VAL A 155 -10.67 -9.73 -3.68
N ALA A 156 -11.29 -9.47 -4.84
CA ALA A 156 -10.78 -9.93 -6.12
C ALA A 156 -9.40 -9.33 -6.47
N PRO A 157 -9.19 -8.00 -6.37
CA PRO A 157 -7.86 -7.43 -6.58
C PRO A 157 -6.82 -7.99 -5.61
N LYS A 158 -7.17 -8.11 -4.32
CA LYS A 158 -6.25 -8.63 -3.30
C LYS A 158 -5.87 -10.09 -3.55
N ALA A 159 -6.82 -10.93 -4.00
CA ALA A 159 -6.53 -12.31 -4.39
C ALA A 159 -5.51 -12.37 -5.54
N THR A 160 -5.64 -11.49 -6.52
CA THR A 160 -4.68 -11.39 -7.63
C THR A 160 -3.31 -10.96 -7.13
N ILE A 161 -3.24 -9.93 -6.31
CA ILE A 161 -1.98 -9.41 -5.75
C ILE A 161 -1.28 -10.46 -4.88
N GLU A 162 -2.01 -11.26 -4.10
CA GLU A 162 -1.44 -12.38 -3.33
C GLU A 162 -0.69 -13.38 -4.22
N HIS A 163 -1.21 -13.66 -5.42
CA HIS A 163 -0.51 -14.54 -6.36
C HIS A 163 0.70 -13.86 -7.01
N VAL A 164 0.61 -12.56 -7.30
CA VAL A 164 1.77 -11.78 -7.77
C VAL A 164 2.88 -11.78 -6.72
N LEU A 165 2.55 -11.60 -5.43
CA LEU A 165 3.52 -11.67 -4.33
C LEU A 165 4.22 -13.02 -4.23
N LYS A 166 3.50 -14.13 -4.42
CA LYS A 166 4.10 -15.47 -4.48
C LYS A 166 5.07 -15.60 -5.64
N GLY A 167 4.71 -15.04 -6.81
CA GLY A 167 5.60 -14.95 -7.97
C GLY A 167 6.88 -14.18 -7.64
N ILE A 168 6.74 -12.98 -7.06
CA ILE A 168 7.88 -12.14 -6.66
C ILE A 168 8.76 -12.87 -5.65
N ALA A 169 8.18 -13.46 -4.60
CA ALA A 169 8.96 -14.20 -3.60
C ALA A 169 9.77 -15.35 -4.21
N LYS A 170 9.22 -16.03 -5.22
CA LYS A 170 9.89 -17.13 -5.91
C LYS A 170 10.96 -16.66 -6.87
N GLU A 171 10.68 -15.62 -7.65
CA GLU A 171 11.56 -15.13 -8.70
C GLU A 171 12.68 -14.25 -8.16
N GLU A 172 12.36 -13.39 -7.18
CA GLU A 172 13.27 -12.40 -6.62
C GLU A 172 13.98 -12.84 -5.33
N GLY A 173 13.60 -14.00 -4.79
CA GLY A 173 14.26 -14.55 -3.59
C GLY A 173 15.76 -14.78 -3.78
N ALA A 174 16.21 -15.18 -4.98
CA ALA A 174 17.62 -15.29 -5.31
C ALA A 174 18.38 -13.95 -5.27
N ASN A 175 17.68 -12.86 -5.48
CA ASN A 175 18.19 -11.49 -5.36
C ASN A 175 18.12 -10.94 -3.94
N GLY A 176 17.60 -11.73 -2.99
CA GLY A 176 17.43 -11.34 -1.58
C GLY A 176 16.15 -10.55 -1.29
N VAL A 177 15.27 -10.33 -2.27
CA VAL A 177 13.99 -9.62 -2.07
C VAL A 177 12.98 -10.56 -1.43
N ARG A 178 12.30 -10.06 -0.39
CA ARG A 178 11.22 -10.76 0.31
C ARG A 178 9.89 -10.10 0.01
N ALA A 179 8.84 -10.89 -0.20
CA ALA A 179 7.49 -10.38 -0.43
C ALA A 179 6.49 -11.11 0.47
N ASN A 180 5.76 -10.34 1.26
CA ASN A 180 4.77 -10.84 2.22
C ASN A 180 3.51 -9.96 2.19
N SER A 181 2.42 -10.51 2.73
CA SER A 181 1.18 -9.78 2.95
C SER A 181 0.70 -9.91 4.39
N ILE A 182 -0.13 -8.96 4.80
CA ILE A 182 -0.83 -8.98 6.09
C ILE A 182 -2.33 -8.95 5.79
N ALA A 183 -3.00 -10.07 6.01
CA ALA A 183 -4.43 -10.19 5.81
C ALA A 183 -5.19 -9.61 7.00
N LEU A 184 -5.60 -8.35 6.87
CA LEU A 184 -6.32 -7.65 7.93
C LEU A 184 -7.79 -8.10 8.00
N GLY A 185 -8.31 -8.16 9.22
CA GLY A 185 -9.74 -8.17 9.49
C GLY A 185 -10.32 -6.75 9.43
N ILE A 186 -11.37 -6.51 10.18
CA ILE A 186 -11.95 -5.17 10.33
C ILE A 186 -11.05 -4.34 11.24
N ILE A 187 -10.59 -3.20 10.73
CA ILE A 187 -9.75 -2.26 11.47
C ILE A 187 -10.50 -0.93 11.55
N GLU A 188 -10.69 -0.43 12.76
CA GLU A 188 -11.42 0.83 13.03
C GLU A 188 -10.61 2.06 12.62
N THR A 189 -10.32 2.20 11.32
CA THR A 189 -9.64 3.37 10.74
C THR A 189 -9.97 3.55 9.26
N GLY A 190 -9.76 4.75 8.73
CA GLY A 190 -9.91 5.05 7.31
C GLY A 190 -11.33 4.77 6.80
N ILE A 191 -11.43 3.91 5.78
CA ILE A 191 -12.69 3.55 5.10
C ILE A 191 -13.74 2.93 6.04
N PHE A 192 -13.33 2.31 7.16
CA PHE A 192 -14.23 1.69 8.13
C PHE A 192 -15.29 2.66 8.65
N HIS A 193 -14.91 3.90 8.98
CA HIS A 193 -15.85 4.87 9.51
C HIS A 193 -16.96 5.19 8.53
N ARG A 194 -16.65 5.34 7.24
CA ARG A 194 -17.64 5.55 6.19
C ARG A 194 -18.54 4.33 6.00
N LEU A 195 -17.96 3.14 5.91
CA LEU A 195 -18.71 1.90 5.72
C LEU A 195 -19.68 1.64 6.89
N ARG A 196 -19.27 1.96 8.10
CA ARG A 196 -20.12 1.82 9.29
C ARG A 196 -21.32 2.78 9.29
N GLU A 197 -21.14 3.99 8.75
CA GLU A 197 -22.21 5.00 8.70
C GLU A 197 -23.18 4.76 7.53
N GLU A 198 -22.68 4.33 6.38
CA GLU A 198 -23.45 4.20 5.15
C GLU A 198 -24.04 2.80 4.93
N GLU A 199 -23.42 1.77 5.49
CA GLU A 199 -23.69 0.37 5.13
C GLU A 199 -23.80 -0.53 6.39
N ASN A 200 -24.99 -0.57 7.00
CA ASN A 200 -25.26 -1.43 8.17
C ASN A 200 -25.15 -2.96 7.90
N THR A 201 -24.99 -3.39 6.66
CA THR A 201 -25.02 -4.80 6.25
C THR A 201 -23.81 -5.64 6.67
N PHE A 202 -22.71 -5.02 7.11
CA PHE A 202 -21.49 -5.72 7.53
C PHE A 202 -21.49 -6.13 9.01
N PHE A 203 -22.41 -5.62 9.80
CA PHE A 203 -22.36 -5.71 11.27
C PHE A 203 -23.50 -6.54 11.84
N ASP A 204 -24.40 -7.05 11.00
CA ASP A 204 -25.45 -8.02 11.33
C ASP A 204 -24.97 -9.46 11.02
#